data_c674b8bb329986cbb316fbd82880677a
#
_entry.id   c674b8bb329986cbb316fbd82880677a
#
_cell.length_a   1.000
_cell.length_b   1.000
_cell.length_c   1.000
_cell.angle_alpha   90.00
_cell.angle_beta   90.00
_cell.angle_gamma   90.00
#
_symmetry.space_group_name_H-M   'P 1'
#
loop_
_entity.id
_entity.type
_entity.pdbx_description
1 polymer ?
#
loop_
_entity_poly.entity_id
_entity_poly.type
_entity_poly.pdbx_seq_one_letter_code
_entity_poly.pdbx_strand_id
1 'polypeptide(L)'
;HLRSMLAGVIRRQFKCIELDPYANAFLDPYDPNPDHQWMSDQTQMRPELHERKWEIDSLCYPLRLAYEYWLVTGDDSVFDEHWMAAVRNILKTFREQQRKEGVGPYTFMRVTDRQLDTVCNMGKGNPVNPVGLIASVFRPSDDATTFLFLVPSNFFAVTSLRKAAEILTKVNGQAALAAECTELAAEVETALKKYATYN
;
A
#
# COMPACT_ATOMS: atom_id res chain seq x y z
N HIS A 1 -11.01 23.79 -11.59
CA HIS A 1 -11.77 22.76 -10.83
C HIS A 1 -11.10 21.39 -10.83
N LEU A 2 -10.80 20.76 -11.99
CA LEU A 2 -10.21 19.40 -12.03
C LEU A 2 -8.88 19.31 -11.29
N ARG A 3 -7.97 20.27 -11.49
CA ARG A 3 -6.68 20.33 -10.81
C ARG A 3 -6.83 20.40 -9.28
N SER A 4 -7.70 21.27 -8.79
CA SER A 4 -7.98 21.40 -7.35
C SER A 4 -8.60 20.12 -6.76
N MET A 5 -9.50 19.47 -7.51
CA MET A 5 -10.09 18.20 -7.11
C MET A 5 -9.02 17.08 -7.02
N LEU A 6 -8.15 16.96 -8.02
CA LEU A 6 -7.07 15.96 -7.99
C LEU A 6 -6.11 16.18 -6.83
N ALA A 7 -5.71 17.44 -6.57
CA ALA A 7 -4.88 17.76 -5.41
C ALA A 7 -5.57 17.38 -4.08
N GLY A 8 -6.88 17.59 -3.97
CA GLY A 8 -7.67 17.16 -2.82
C GLY A 8 -7.69 15.65 -2.63
N VAL A 9 -7.89 14.89 -3.73
CA VAL A 9 -7.85 13.42 -3.70
C VAL A 9 -6.47 12.93 -3.25
N ILE A 10 -5.38 13.47 -3.80
CA ILE A 10 -4.01 13.10 -3.45
C ILE A 10 -3.77 13.31 -1.94
N ARG A 11 -4.08 14.50 -1.41
CA ARG A 11 -3.92 14.80 0.02
C ARG A 11 -4.75 13.88 0.90
N ARG A 12 -5.99 13.55 0.48
CA ARG A 12 -6.82 12.59 1.21
C ARG A 12 -6.19 11.20 1.25
N GLN A 13 -5.67 10.71 0.12
CA GLN A 13 -5.00 9.40 0.07
C GLN A 13 -3.79 9.34 1.02
N PHE A 14 -2.98 10.40 1.11
CA PHE A 14 -1.85 10.43 2.04
C PHE A 14 -2.32 10.35 3.50
N LYS A 15 -3.37 11.09 3.87
CA LYS A 15 -3.97 11.01 5.21
C LYS A 15 -4.56 9.62 5.50
N CYS A 16 -5.16 8.97 4.53
CA CYS A 16 -5.63 7.59 4.65
C CYS A 16 -4.48 6.62 4.94
N ILE A 17 -3.37 6.71 4.19
CA ILE A 17 -2.17 5.89 4.42
C ILE A 17 -1.52 6.20 5.77
N GLU A 18 -1.52 7.44 6.20
CA GLU A 18 -1.02 7.84 7.52
C GLU A 18 -1.87 7.23 8.65
N LEU A 19 -3.18 7.16 8.46
CA LEU A 19 -4.12 6.58 9.40
C LEU A 19 -3.98 5.05 9.51
N ASP A 20 -4.02 4.33 8.40
CA ASP A 20 -3.82 2.89 8.33
C ASP A 20 -3.34 2.43 6.94
N PRO A 21 -2.06 2.08 6.79
CA PRO A 21 -1.52 1.66 5.50
C PRO A 21 -1.97 0.25 5.08
N TYR A 22 -2.65 -0.50 5.94
CA TYR A 22 -3.18 -1.83 5.64
C TYR A 22 -4.65 -1.80 5.15
N ALA A 23 -5.31 -0.65 5.24
CA ALA A 23 -6.70 -0.52 4.80
C ALA A 23 -6.77 -0.17 3.30
N ASN A 24 -7.73 -0.79 2.61
CA ASN A 24 -8.03 -0.52 1.20
C ASN A 24 -9.21 0.44 1.03
N ALA A 25 -10.10 0.58 2.02
CA ALA A 25 -11.25 1.47 1.94
C ALA A 25 -11.49 2.27 3.23
N PHE A 26 -11.84 3.54 3.07
CA PHE A 26 -12.05 4.51 4.14
C PHE A 26 -13.42 5.17 4.01
N LEU A 27 -14.07 5.40 5.14
CA LEU A 27 -15.34 6.11 5.19
C LEU A 27 -15.16 7.61 4.85
N ASP A 28 -16.22 8.21 4.32
CA ASP A 28 -16.24 9.65 4.14
C ASP A 28 -16.41 10.33 5.51
N PRO A 29 -15.45 11.18 5.94
CA PRO A 29 -15.52 11.86 7.23
C PRO A 29 -16.68 12.87 7.33
N TYR A 30 -17.31 13.19 6.21
CA TYR A 30 -18.44 14.12 6.13
C TYR A 30 -19.80 13.42 5.98
N ASP A 31 -19.80 12.08 5.84
CA ASP A 31 -21.04 11.31 5.80
C ASP A 31 -21.66 11.24 7.20
N PRO A 32 -22.88 11.76 7.40
CA PRO A 32 -23.56 11.71 8.70
C PRO A 32 -24.03 10.30 9.08
N ASN A 33 -24.04 9.37 8.13
CA ASN A 33 -24.52 8.00 8.33
C ASN A 33 -23.61 6.98 7.58
N PRO A 34 -22.35 6.86 7.99
CA PRO A 34 -21.39 6.03 7.29
C PRO A 34 -21.73 4.54 7.35
N ASP A 35 -21.44 3.82 6.26
CA ASP A 35 -21.63 2.36 6.19
C ASP A 35 -20.52 1.62 6.93
N HIS A 36 -20.85 1.08 8.10
CA HIS A 36 -19.97 0.24 8.94
C HIS A 36 -20.13 -1.27 8.69
N GLN A 37 -20.52 -1.67 7.49
CA GLN A 37 -20.82 -3.06 7.13
C GLN A 37 -19.73 -4.05 7.59
N TRP A 38 -18.45 -3.67 7.49
CA TRP A 38 -17.32 -4.55 7.75
C TRP A 38 -16.65 -4.36 9.12
N MET A 39 -17.29 -3.63 10.04
CA MET A 39 -16.72 -3.41 11.39
C MET A 39 -16.57 -4.69 12.22
N SER A 40 -17.26 -5.77 11.85
CA SER A 40 -17.11 -7.09 12.51
C SER A 40 -15.95 -7.94 11.99
N ASP A 41 -15.20 -7.46 10.97
CA ASP A 41 -14.02 -8.15 10.48
C ASP A 41 -12.98 -8.33 11.58
N GLN A 42 -12.42 -9.53 11.65
CA GLN A 42 -11.41 -9.87 12.65
C GLN A 42 -10.02 -9.39 12.19
N THR A 43 -9.82 -8.09 12.28
CA THR A 43 -8.60 -7.33 12.01
C THR A 43 -8.59 -6.10 12.92
N GLN A 44 -7.58 -5.23 12.83
CA GLN A 44 -7.53 -4.00 13.64
C GLN A 44 -8.42 -2.91 13.03
N MET A 45 -9.74 -3.12 13.01
CA MET A 45 -10.69 -2.14 12.52
C MET A 45 -10.69 -0.86 13.36
N ARG A 46 -10.97 0.26 12.71
CA ARG A 46 -11.14 1.60 13.32
C ARG A 46 -12.41 2.24 12.76
N PRO A 47 -13.01 3.21 13.46
CA PRO A 47 -14.24 3.87 13.00
C PRO A 47 -14.15 4.55 11.63
N GLU A 48 -12.95 4.96 11.23
CA GLU A 48 -12.70 5.66 9.97
C GLU A 48 -12.55 4.70 8.77
N LEU A 49 -12.43 3.38 9.03
CA LEU A 49 -12.24 2.40 7.98
C LEU A 49 -13.57 1.81 7.54
N HIS A 50 -13.75 1.69 6.23
CA HIS A 50 -14.82 0.87 5.68
C HIS A 50 -14.37 -0.60 5.60
N GLU A 51 -13.16 -0.87 5.08
CA GLU A 51 -12.60 -2.21 4.95
C GLU A 51 -11.06 -2.18 5.14
N ARG A 52 -10.51 -3.28 5.67
CA ARG A 52 -9.08 -3.37 5.98
C ARG A 52 -8.44 -4.58 5.32
N LYS A 53 -8.60 -4.72 4.01
CA LYS A 53 -7.93 -5.73 3.19
C LYS A 53 -6.56 -5.24 2.73
N TRP A 54 -5.50 -5.97 3.08
CA TRP A 54 -4.14 -5.62 2.68
C TRP A 54 -3.85 -6.02 1.23
N GLU A 55 -3.53 -5.01 0.45
CA GLU A 55 -3.17 -5.10 -0.97
C GLU A 55 -1.97 -4.18 -1.24
N ILE A 56 -0.96 -4.68 -1.96
CA ILE A 56 0.24 -3.89 -2.29
C ILE A 56 -0.12 -2.66 -3.13
N ASP A 57 -1.00 -2.84 -4.10
CA ASP A 57 -1.36 -1.78 -5.05
C ASP A 57 -2.14 -0.63 -4.42
N SER A 58 -2.87 -0.87 -3.34
CA SER A 58 -3.52 0.19 -2.55
C SER A 58 -2.54 1.26 -2.05
N LEU A 59 -1.27 0.90 -1.83
CA LEU A 59 -0.20 1.85 -1.49
C LEU A 59 0.56 2.39 -2.72
N CYS A 60 0.43 1.74 -3.87
CA CYS A 60 1.13 2.14 -5.09
C CYS A 60 0.37 3.19 -5.90
N TYR A 61 -0.96 3.07 -5.98
CA TYR A 61 -1.80 4.02 -6.74
C TYR A 61 -1.69 5.47 -6.27
N PRO A 62 -1.67 5.78 -4.95
CA PRO A 62 -1.47 7.14 -4.47
C PRO A 62 -0.14 7.74 -4.89
N LEU A 63 0.94 6.96 -4.85
CA LEU A 63 2.27 7.40 -5.31
C LEU A 63 2.28 7.70 -6.80
N ARG A 64 1.68 6.82 -7.60
CA ARG A 64 1.56 7.00 -9.05
C ARG A 64 0.74 8.24 -9.39
N LEU A 65 -0.44 8.40 -8.77
CA LEU A 65 -1.32 9.54 -9.04
C LEU A 65 -0.63 10.85 -8.71
N ALA A 66 0.03 10.96 -7.56
CA ALA A 66 0.73 12.15 -7.13
C ALA A 66 1.91 12.49 -8.07
N TYR A 67 2.67 11.49 -8.49
CA TYR A 67 3.78 11.68 -9.44
C TYR A 67 3.30 12.18 -10.79
N GLU A 68 2.27 11.55 -11.39
CA GLU A 68 1.72 11.97 -12.69
C GLU A 68 1.08 13.38 -12.60
N TYR A 69 0.40 13.68 -11.49
CA TYR A 69 -0.13 15.02 -11.23
C TYR A 69 0.98 16.07 -11.24
N TRP A 70 2.06 15.83 -10.52
CA TRP A 70 3.22 16.72 -10.47
C TRP A 70 3.87 16.91 -11.83
N LEU A 71 4.11 15.82 -12.57
CA LEU A 71 4.70 15.91 -13.91
C LEU A 71 3.87 16.76 -14.87
N VAL A 72 2.54 16.63 -14.83
CA VAL A 72 1.65 17.35 -15.74
C VAL A 72 1.42 18.80 -15.31
N THR A 73 1.36 19.06 -14.01
CA THR A 73 0.94 20.37 -13.48
C THR A 73 2.07 21.24 -12.98
N GLY A 74 3.22 20.66 -12.64
CA GLY A 74 4.31 21.32 -11.91
C GLY A 74 3.96 21.70 -10.48
N ASP A 75 2.79 21.28 -9.96
CA ASP A 75 2.32 21.64 -8.63
C ASP A 75 2.89 20.67 -7.58
N ASP A 76 3.79 21.15 -6.75
CA ASP A 76 4.45 20.43 -5.67
C ASP A 76 3.77 20.60 -4.30
N SER A 77 2.73 21.43 -4.22
CA SER A 77 2.03 21.75 -2.96
C SER A 77 1.35 20.57 -2.27
N VAL A 78 1.24 19.42 -2.96
CA VAL A 78 0.70 18.18 -2.38
C VAL A 78 1.74 17.36 -1.62
N PHE A 79 3.04 17.68 -1.73
CA PHE A 79 4.13 16.94 -1.11
C PHE A 79 4.54 17.57 0.23
N ASP A 80 3.60 17.61 1.14
CA ASP A 80 3.70 18.17 2.49
C ASP A 80 4.15 17.12 3.53
N GLU A 81 3.93 17.41 4.80
CA GLU A 81 4.23 16.49 5.90
C GLU A 81 3.44 15.18 5.87
N HIS A 82 2.18 15.21 5.40
CA HIS A 82 1.34 14.02 5.26
C HIS A 82 1.88 13.09 4.15
N TRP A 83 2.38 13.67 3.06
CA TRP A 83 3.11 12.91 2.04
C TRP A 83 4.31 12.18 2.64
N MET A 84 5.16 12.88 3.39
CA MET A 84 6.35 12.27 3.98
C MET A 84 6.00 11.19 5.01
N ALA A 85 4.95 11.40 5.81
CA ALA A 85 4.43 10.40 6.74
C ALA A 85 3.89 9.17 5.99
N ALA A 86 3.13 9.37 4.93
CA ALA A 86 2.61 8.30 4.07
C ALA A 86 3.75 7.46 3.47
N VAL A 87 4.81 8.09 2.92
CA VAL A 87 5.96 7.36 2.37
C VAL A 87 6.67 6.52 3.44
N ARG A 88 6.87 7.05 4.65
CA ARG A 88 7.45 6.26 5.76
C ARG A 88 6.59 5.06 6.12
N ASN A 89 5.26 5.24 6.17
CA ASN A 89 4.32 4.15 6.43
C ASN A 89 4.34 3.09 5.32
N ILE A 90 4.42 3.51 4.06
CA ILE A 90 4.54 2.59 2.90
C ILE A 90 5.83 1.75 3.02
N LEU A 91 6.97 2.38 3.25
CA LEU A 91 8.25 1.69 3.43
C LEU A 91 8.21 0.68 4.58
N LYS A 92 7.68 1.11 5.73
CA LYS A 92 7.51 0.25 6.90
C LYS A 92 6.64 -0.96 6.56
N THR A 93 5.46 -0.73 5.98
CA THR A 93 4.49 -1.77 5.65
C THR A 93 5.05 -2.76 4.63
N PHE A 94 5.72 -2.29 3.58
CA PHE A 94 6.35 -3.15 2.60
C PHE A 94 7.45 -4.03 3.23
N ARG A 95 8.30 -3.45 4.11
CA ARG A 95 9.32 -4.21 4.84
C ARG A 95 8.72 -5.26 5.78
N GLU A 96 7.67 -4.92 6.53
CA GLU A 96 6.92 -5.86 7.36
C GLU A 96 6.36 -7.03 6.52
N GLN A 97 5.84 -6.73 5.33
CA GLN A 97 5.26 -7.72 4.44
C GLN A 97 6.28 -8.45 3.53
N GLN A 98 7.54 -8.09 3.54
CA GLN A 98 8.59 -8.99 3.06
C GLN A 98 8.75 -10.23 3.95
N ARG A 99 8.23 -10.19 5.17
CA ARG A 99 8.18 -11.31 6.14
C ARG A 99 9.53 -11.92 6.50
N LYS A 100 10.61 -11.13 6.43
CA LYS A 100 11.97 -11.58 6.78
C LYS A 100 12.13 -11.90 8.26
N GLU A 101 11.42 -11.15 9.12
CA GLU A 101 11.47 -11.28 10.58
C GLU A 101 10.22 -11.97 11.14
N GLY A 102 9.41 -12.61 10.29
CA GLY A 102 8.17 -13.28 10.65
C GLY A 102 7.01 -12.84 9.77
N VAL A 103 5.81 -13.32 10.12
CA VAL A 103 4.60 -13.11 9.28
C VAL A 103 4.06 -11.67 9.26
N GLY A 104 4.68 -10.75 10.01
CA GLY A 104 4.23 -9.37 10.14
C GLY A 104 3.03 -9.20 11.09
N PRO A 105 2.63 -7.94 11.35
CA PRO A 105 1.57 -7.60 12.31
C PRO A 105 0.17 -7.76 11.76
N TYR A 106 0.01 -7.88 10.43
CA TYR A 106 -1.29 -7.90 9.78
C TYR A 106 -1.95 -9.27 9.86
N THR A 107 -3.25 -9.27 10.20
CA THR A 107 -4.14 -10.41 10.11
C THR A 107 -5.51 -9.96 9.63
N PHE A 108 -6.23 -10.84 8.93
CA PHE A 108 -7.59 -10.58 8.50
C PHE A 108 -8.40 -11.88 8.43
N MET A 109 -9.54 -11.91 9.10
CA MET A 109 -10.55 -12.94 8.90
C MET A 109 -11.93 -12.30 8.88
N ARG A 110 -12.81 -12.84 8.03
CA ARG A 110 -14.21 -12.45 7.91
C ARG A 110 -15.09 -13.69 8.08
N VAL A 111 -16.19 -13.56 8.80
CA VAL A 111 -17.21 -14.62 8.86
C VAL A 111 -18.01 -14.54 7.57
N THR A 112 -17.79 -15.51 6.67
CA THR A 112 -18.37 -15.51 5.33
C THR A 112 -18.45 -16.93 4.78
N ASP A 113 -19.35 -17.19 3.86
CA ASP A 113 -19.43 -18.41 3.06
C ASP A 113 -18.55 -18.36 1.80
N ARG A 114 -17.95 -17.20 1.48
CA ARG A 114 -17.06 -16.98 0.34
C ARG A 114 -15.60 -17.17 0.74
N GLN A 115 -15.00 -18.28 0.36
CA GLN A 115 -13.58 -18.58 0.69
C GLN A 115 -12.59 -17.48 0.29
N LEU A 116 -12.86 -16.73 -0.76
CA LEU A 116 -11.98 -15.65 -1.22
C LEU A 116 -12.15 -14.35 -0.47
N ASP A 117 -13.14 -14.25 0.43
CA ASP A 117 -13.41 -13.06 1.24
C ASP A 117 -12.76 -13.10 2.63
N THR A 118 -12.00 -14.16 2.91
CA THR A 118 -11.30 -14.34 4.18
C THR A 118 -9.92 -14.95 3.96
N VAL A 119 -9.01 -14.75 4.91
CA VAL A 119 -7.62 -15.21 4.82
C VAL A 119 -7.42 -16.45 5.67
N CYS A 120 -6.83 -17.49 5.09
CA CYS A 120 -6.51 -18.74 5.78
C CYS A 120 -5.42 -18.58 6.85
N ASN A 121 -5.14 -19.67 7.59
CA ASN A 121 -4.09 -19.73 8.61
C ASN A 121 -4.20 -18.62 9.66
N MET A 122 -5.39 -18.51 10.26
CA MET A 122 -5.70 -17.48 11.28
C MET A 122 -5.47 -16.05 10.76
N GLY A 123 -5.85 -15.80 9.51
CA GLY A 123 -5.75 -14.48 8.90
C GLY A 123 -4.38 -14.09 8.39
N LYS A 124 -3.40 -14.98 8.39
CA LYS A 124 -2.01 -14.70 8.01
C LYS A 124 -1.69 -15.08 6.56
N GLY A 125 -2.58 -15.84 5.91
CA GLY A 125 -2.36 -16.40 4.59
C GLY A 125 -1.40 -17.59 4.60
N ASN A 126 -1.14 -18.17 3.45
CA ASN A 126 -0.21 -19.29 3.32
C ASN A 126 1.24 -18.85 3.62
N PRO A 127 2.06 -19.76 4.17
CA PRO A 127 3.47 -19.47 4.45
C PRO A 127 4.22 -19.14 3.15
N VAL A 128 5.19 -18.23 3.24
CA VAL A 128 6.09 -17.87 2.15
C VAL A 128 7.54 -18.09 2.57
N ASN A 129 8.40 -18.34 1.59
CA ASN A 129 9.84 -18.23 1.78
C ASN A 129 10.26 -16.77 1.56
N PRO A 130 10.79 -16.05 2.57
CA PRO A 130 11.15 -14.64 2.45
C PRO A 130 12.35 -14.45 1.51
N VAL A 131 12.08 -14.10 0.28
CA VAL A 131 13.08 -13.92 -0.78
C VAL A 131 13.28 -12.45 -1.19
N GLY A 132 12.68 -11.52 -0.46
CA GLY A 132 12.74 -10.08 -0.75
C GLY A 132 11.50 -9.55 -1.49
N LEU A 133 10.57 -10.41 -1.90
CA LEU A 133 9.27 -10.00 -2.43
C LEU A 133 8.32 -9.60 -1.29
N ILE A 134 7.37 -8.72 -1.59
CA ILE A 134 6.33 -8.25 -0.68
C ILE A 134 5.13 -9.18 -0.78
N ALA A 135 4.67 -9.72 0.35
CA ALA A 135 3.47 -10.55 0.41
C ALA A 135 2.20 -9.68 0.39
N SER A 136 1.23 -10.07 -0.42
CA SER A 136 -0.11 -9.49 -0.49
C SER A 136 -1.13 -10.57 -0.17
N VAL A 137 -1.93 -10.40 0.85
CA VAL A 137 -2.92 -11.42 1.23
C VAL A 137 -4.24 -11.26 0.50
N PHE A 138 -4.46 -10.10 -0.08
CA PHE A 138 -5.50 -9.82 -1.06
C PHE A 138 -4.89 -9.33 -2.37
N ARG A 139 -5.66 -9.37 -3.43
CA ARG A 139 -5.30 -8.88 -4.77
C ARG A 139 -6.27 -7.77 -5.20
N PRO A 140 -5.96 -7.01 -6.26
CA PRO A 140 -6.77 -5.86 -6.69
C PRO A 140 -8.25 -6.14 -7.01
N SER A 141 -8.69 -7.39 -6.92
CA SER A 141 -10.08 -7.82 -7.05
C SER A 141 -10.77 -8.09 -5.70
N ASP A 142 -10.15 -7.67 -4.60
CA ASP A 142 -10.59 -7.92 -3.22
C ASP A 142 -10.63 -9.40 -2.80
N ASP A 143 -10.09 -10.31 -3.61
CA ASP A 143 -10.03 -11.73 -3.31
C ASP A 143 -8.75 -12.10 -2.56
N ALA A 144 -8.85 -12.99 -1.58
CA ALA A 144 -7.69 -13.53 -0.87
C ALA A 144 -6.79 -14.34 -1.82
N THR A 145 -5.48 -14.15 -1.66
CA THR A 145 -4.45 -14.83 -2.47
C THR A 145 -4.15 -16.22 -1.94
N THR A 146 -4.00 -17.19 -2.84
CA THR A 146 -3.42 -18.50 -2.50
C THR A 146 -1.91 -18.41 -2.41
N PHE A 147 -1.28 -17.73 -3.36
CA PHE A 147 0.16 -17.44 -3.39
C PHE A 147 0.37 -15.97 -3.11
N LEU A 148 1.02 -15.65 -1.99
CA LEU A 148 1.08 -14.29 -1.48
C LEU A 148 2.01 -13.36 -2.27
N PHE A 149 2.96 -13.90 -3.04
CA PHE A 149 3.83 -13.08 -3.87
C PHE A 149 3.12 -12.75 -5.20
N LEU A 150 2.26 -11.75 -5.16
CA LEU A 150 1.59 -11.21 -6.34
C LEU A 150 2.59 -10.44 -7.20
N VAL A 151 3.09 -11.09 -8.25
CA VAL A 151 4.20 -10.59 -9.09
C VAL A 151 3.89 -9.22 -9.71
N PRO A 152 2.72 -8.99 -10.37
CA PRO A 152 2.41 -7.68 -10.94
C PRO A 152 2.42 -6.54 -9.93
N SER A 153 1.87 -6.76 -8.72
CA SER A 153 1.86 -5.73 -7.67
C SER A 153 3.26 -5.46 -7.10
N ASN A 154 4.15 -6.47 -7.07
CA ASN A 154 5.55 -6.26 -6.71
C ASN A 154 6.29 -5.39 -7.75
N PHE A 155 6.06 -5.58 -9.06
CA PHE A 155 6.57 -4.66 -10.09
C PHE A 155 6.01 -3.25 -9.92
N PHE A 156 4.73 -3.13 -9.56
CA PHE A 156 4.11 -1.83 -9.30
C PHE A 156 4.73 -1.14 -8.08
N ALA A 157 5.05 -1.89 -7.01
CA ALA A 157 5.77 -1.37 -5.85
C ALA A 157 7.16 -0.81 -6.24
N VAL A 158 7.93 -1.54 -7.05
CA VAL A 158 9.25 -1.07 -7.55
C VAL A 158 9.13 0.27 -8.27
N THR A 159 8.21 0.37 -9.22
CA THR A 159 8.03 1.60 -10.00
C THR A 159 7.50 2.76 -9.14
N SER A 160 6.61 2.50 -8.20
CA SER A 160 6.04 3.49 -7.29
C SER A 160 7.09 4.03 -6.30
N LEU A 161 7.92 3.16 -5.73
CA LEU A 161 9.01 3.56 -4.84
C LEU A 161 10.06 4.43 -5.56
N ARG A 162 10.38 4.13 -6.83
CA ARG A 162 11.27 4.97 -7.64
C ARG A 162 10.69 6.35 -7.89
N LYS A 163 9.39 6.45 -8.20
CA LYS A 163 8.68 7.72 -8.35
C LYS A 163 8.70 8.52 -7.05
N ALA A 164 8.47 7.87 -5.92
CA ALA A 164 8.55 8.51 -4.60
C ALA A 164 9.96 9.02 -4.31
N ALA A 165 11.01 8.25 -4.61
CA ALA A 165 12.41 8.67 -4.44
C ALA A 165 12.74 9.91 -5.28
N GLU A 166 12.23 10.00 -6.50
CA GLU A 166 12.43 11.15 -7.37
C GLU A 166 11.78 12.42 -6.78
N ILE A 167 10.53 12.34 -6.30
CA ILE A 167 9.84 13.46 -5.65
C ILE A 167 10.60 13.89 -4.38
N LEU A 168 10.95 12.94 -3.52
CA LEU A 168 11.68 13.21 -2.28
C LEU A 168 13.01 13.93 -2.53
N THR A 169 13.70 13.59 -3.62
CA THR A 169 14.96 14.23 -4.00
C THR A 169 14.73 15.62 -4.59
N LYS A 170 13.83 15.74 -5.57
CA LYS A 170 13.68 16.96 -6.38
C LYS A 170 12.84 18.03 -5.71
N VAL A 171 11.84 17.63 -4.91
CA VAL A 171 10.87 18.54 -4.29
C VAL A 171 11.18 18.77 -2.81
N ASN A 172 11.37 17.70 -2.06
CA ASN A 172 11.48 17.80 -0.60
C ASN A 172 12.92 17.90 -0.09
N GLY A 173 13.94 17.61 -0.89
CA GLY A 173 15.34 17.57 -0.44
C GLY A 173 15.62 16.47 0.60
N GLN A 174 14.80 15.41 0.66
CA GLN A 174 14.87 14.34 1.66
C GLN A 174 15.71 13.16 1.16
N ALA A 175 17.01 13.38 1.01
CA ALA A 175 17.94 12.42 0.42
C ALA A 175 17.95 11.06 1.15
N ALA A 176 17.88 11.04 2.48
CA ALA A 176 17.88 9.80 3.25
C ALA A 176 16.62 8.95 2.98
N LEU A 177 15.44 9.57 3.00
CA LEU A 177 14.18 8.86 2.73
C LEU A 177 14.09 8.41 1.26
N ALA A 178 14.64 9.20 0.33
CA ALA A 178 14.75 8.83 -1.08
C ALA A 178 15.67 7.62 -1.28
N ALA A 179 16.77 7.56 -0.55
CA ALA A 179 17.67 6.40 -0.57
C ALA A 179 16.97 5.13 -0.08
N GLU A 180 16.21 5.20 1.02
CA GLU A 180 15.42 4.06 1.53
C GLU A 180 14.40 3.54 0.50
N CYS A 181 13.72 4.43 -0.22
CA CYS A 181 12.82 4.05 -1.32
C CYS A 181 13.58 3.33 -2.45
N THR A 182 14.75 3.86 -2.83
CA THR A 182 15.58 3.31 -3.90
C THR A 182 16.14 1.93 -3.54
N GLU A 183 16.60 1.78 -2.30
CA GLU A 183 17.16 0.52 -1.78
C GLU A 183 16.08 -0.58 -1.76
N LEU A 184 14.89 -0.28 -1.22
CA LEU A 184 13.81 -1.25 -1.20
C LEU A 184 13.34 -1.60 -2.62
N ALA A 185 13.24 -0.63 -3.51
CA ALA A 185 12.90 -0.88 -4.92
C ALA A 185 13.92 -1.80 -5.59
N ALA A 186 15.22 -1.58 -5.37
CA ALA A 186 16.30 -2.40 -5.93
C ALA A 186 16.28 -3.83 -5.37
N GLU A 187 16.00 -3.99 -4.09
CA GLU A 187 15.88 -5.29 -3.45
C GLU A 187 14.70 -6.09 -4.04
N VAL A 188 13.51 -5.49 -4.11
CA VAL A 188 12.32 -6.15 -4.68
C VAL A 188 12.54 -6.47 -6.16
N GLU A 189 13.14 -5.58 -6.93
CA GLU A 189 13.46 -5.83 -8.34
C GLU A 189 14.44 -7.00 -8.52
N THR A 190 15.46 -7.09 -7.67
CA THR A 190 16.41 -8.20 -7.67
C THR A 190 15.72 -9.53 -7.39
N ALA A 191 14.81 -9.54 -6.41
CA ALA A 191 14.00 -10.72 -6.08
C ALA A 191 13.06 -11.10 -7.24
N LEU A 192 12.41 -10.13 -7.89
CA LEU A 192 11.56 -10.34 -9.07
C LEU A 192 12.35 -10.99 -10.22
N LYS A 193 13.52 -10.45 -10.55
CA LYS A 193 14.40 -11.00 -11.61
C LYS A 193 14.82 -12.44 -11.31
N LYS A 194 15.04 -12.77 -10.05
CA LYS A 194 15.53 -14.09 -9.67
C LYS A 194 14.40 -15.14 -9.53
N TYR A 195 13.24 -14.75 -9.04
CA TYR A 195 12.23 -15.71 -8.61
C TYR A 195 10.90 -15.61 -9.39
N ALA A 196 10.67 -14.53 -10.13
CA ALA A 196 9.42 -14.29 -10.84
C ALA A 196 9.55 -14.26 -12.37
N THR A 197 10.76 -14.47 -12.89
CA THR A 197 11.02 -14.60 -14.33
C THR A 197 11.51 -16.01 -14.65
N TYR A 198 11.03 -16.55 -15.77
CA TYR A 198 11.49 -17.83 -16.33
C TYR A 198 12.33 -17.54 -17.57
N ASN A 199 13.54 -18.13 -17.66
CA ASN A 199 14.42 -18.10 -18.83
C ASN A 199 14.31 -19.40 -19.57
#